data_db1d3b8699beac5ec6005f5da090227c
#
_entry.id   db1d3b8699beac5ec6005f5da090227c
#
_cell.length_a   1.000
_cell.length_b   1.000
_cell.length_c   1.000
_cell.angle_alpha   90.00
_cell.angle_beta   90.00
_cell.angle_gamma   90.00
#
_symmetry.space_group_name_H-M   'P 1'
#
loop_
_entity.id
_entity.type
_entity.pdbx_description
1 polymer ?
#
loop_
_entity_poly.entity_id
_entity_poly.type
_entity_poly.pdbx_seq_one_letter_code
_entity_poly.pdbx_strand_id
1 'polypeptide(L)'
;MVQRRFQIVFFVVLSLGFRLSFADADGERSAVQKPSADTGLVVVIAVDQLRRDRLDERLPGGLGALIRQGRWFTQATLGHGVSTTCPGHAVMLTGLHPNRHGLPSNTFFDRAEGTVRYCLDDQDPAALVIGGREGRSPRNMTANTFGDWLKAAKPNSKTFSVAAKDRAAIALGGQGPDGVFWFSRDHGRFTSSGYYMNTLPAYVSAFNGKEPTEDGFMANLPASWQHGEGQLRPDDYEGEDPKFSRVSGHPLNTGNAEAIAGAVFQSPFMDSITIDLALEVVREERLGQRDALDLLTIGLSATDTVGHLYGPRSAEAEDALIRLDQDLGRLMTSLAAMVGDEQLWIVLTADHGVAELPEWRAAQGASQCPVPEGRIGYLDLGRTLYWAIYTSFSWPFGDPRDWISLEGGHLVVNRDKARAEGVDPQEVIRVLEEALESEAYVAAAWREDELAEAASGAGLLMARSYVPGRTGDLLVQLHEDCLIDDLGTTHGSLYGYDRDLPLIFFGPNIGVAKDPAAVETVDIGPTLADWFDVPMPTGLDGKIRSLSEWPALD
;
A
#
# COMPACT_ATOMS: atom_id res chain seq x y z
N MET A 1 -19.46 85.24 -15.67
CA MET A 1 -19.99 85.93 -14.45
C MET A 1 -20.12 84.98 -13.33
N VAL A 2 -19.71 85.43 -12.16
CA VAL A 2 -19.74 84.81 -10.86
C VAL A 2 -18.54 83.86 -10.53
N GLN A 3 -17.54 84.49 -9.98
CA GLN A 3 -16.46 83.92 -9.25
C GLN A 3 -16.98 83.27 -7.94
N ARG A 4 -16.54 82.04 -7.59
CA ARG A 4 -16.58 81.56 -6.24
C ARG A 4 -15.14 81.29 -5.76
N ARG A 5 -14.76 82.01 -4.75
CA ARG A 5 -13.52 81.93 -3.98
C ARG A 5 -13.52 80.63 -3.18
N PHE A 6 -12.47 79.86 -3.26
CA PHE A 6 -12.18 78.78 -2.30
C PHE A 6 -11.21 79.32 -1.23
N GLN A 7 -11.65 79.27 0.02
CA GLN A 7 -10.82 79.48 1.19
C GLN A 7 -10.05 78.22 1.52
N ILE A 8 -8.73 78.35 1.60
CA ILE A 8 -7.84 77.28 2.09
C ILE A 8 -7.76 77.46 3.60
N VAL A 9 -8.20 76.42 4.33
CA VAL A 9 -8.03 76.29 5.79
C VAL A 9 -6.78 75.46 6.02
N PHE A 10 -5.76 76.02 6.60
CA PHE A 10 -4.59 75.35 7.10
C PHE A 10 -4.93 74.65 8.41
N PHE A 11 -4.85 73.30 8.45
CA PHE A 11 -4.82 72.52 9.67
C PHE A 11 -3.34 72.29 10.07
N VAL A 12 -2.95 72.88 11.19
CA VAL A 12 -1.70 72.57 11.87
C VAL A 12 -1.89 71.24 12.63
N VAL A 13 -1.22 70.21 12.18
CA VAL A 13 -1.17 68.93 12.91
C VAL A 13 0.06 68.97 13.85
N LEU A 14 -0.20 69.07 15.13
CA LEU A 14 0.81 68.80 16.18
C LEU A 14 1.23 67.35 16.11
N SER A 15 2.46 67.08 15.76
CA SER A 15 3.08 65.75 15.88
C SER A 15 3.44 65.47 17.34
N LEU A 16 2.57 64.72 18.06
CA LEU A 16 2.98 64.03 19.28
C LEU A 16 3.75 62.77 18.85
N GLY A 17 5.06 62.77 19.11
CA GLY A 17 5.91 61.62 18.93
C GLY A 17 5.58 60.52 19.96
N PHE A 18 4.81 59.53 19.57
CA PHE A 18 4.75 58.25 20.27
C PHE A 18 5.95 57.40 19.81
N ARG A 19 6.95 57.28 20.66
CA ARG A 19 7.95 56.22 20.53
C ARG A 19 7.24 54.91 20.89
N LEU A 20 6.87 54.14 19.91
CA LEU A 20 6.58 52.73 20.11
C LEU A 20 7.89 52.01 20.43
N SER A 21 8.09 51.71 21.69
CA SER A 21 9.10 50.76 22.16
C SER A 21 8.64 49.39 21.66
N PHE A 22 9.30 48.85 20.64
CA PHE A 22 9.18 47.41 20.32
C PHE A 22 9.87 46.70 21.48
N ALA A 23 9.08 46.22 22.42
CA ALA A 23 9.51 45.16 23.31
C ALA A 23 9.74 43.93 22.41
N ASP A 24 10.96 43.41 22.43
CA ASP A 24 11.30 42.10 21.92
C ASP A 24 10.38 41.10 22.62
N ALA A 25 9.30 40.72 21.93
CA ALA A 25 8.53 39.55 22.28
C ALA A 25 9.33 38.36 21.79
N ASP A 26 10.36 37.97 22.51
CA ASP A 26 10.78 36.57 22.60
C ASP A 26 9.62 35.81 23.26
N GLY A 27 8.55 35.63 22.48
CA GLY A 27 7.54 34.66 22.79
C GLY A 27 8.22 33.30 22.73
N GLU A 28 8.51 32.73 23.89
CA GLU A 28 8.73 31.29 24.00
C GLU A 28 7.66 30.61 23.14
N ARG A 29 8.08 30.07 21.97
CA ARG A 29 7.25 29.19 21.20
C ARG A 29 6.98 28.01 22.11
N SER A 30 5.79 27.98 22.67
CA SER A 30 5.31 26.84 23.45
C SER A 30 5.55 25.61 22.59
N ALA A 31 6.46 24.75 23.02
CA ALA A 31 6.67 23.46 22.38
C ALA A 31 5.29 22.80 22.31
N VAL A 32 4.83 22.48 21.12
CA VAL A 32 3.56 21.77 20.96
C VAL A 32 3.71 20.47 21.75
N GLN A 33 2.94 20.37 22.82
CA GLN A 33 3.04 19.27 23.76
C GLN A 33 2.53 18.02 23.05
N LYS A 34 3.36 16.97 22.95
CA LYS A 34 2.88 15.64 22.52
C LYS A 34 1.63 15.30 23.32
N PRO A 35 0.64 14.64 22.72
CA PRO A 35 -0.52 14.22 23.49
C PRO A 35 -0.06 13.37 24.68
N SER A 36 -0.58 13.61 25.86
CA SER A 36 -0.56 12.62 26.96
C SER A 36 -1.60 11.55 26.62
N ALA A 37 -1.41 10.88 25.46
CA ALA A 37 -2.45 10.03 24.90
C ALA A 37 -2.31 8.60 25.43
N ASP A 38 -2.78 8.40 26.64
CA ASP A 38 -3.03 7.06 27.17
C ASP A 38 -4.41 6.52 26.73
N THR A 39 -5.24 7.38 26.08
CA THR A 39 -6.60 7.06 25.65
C THR A 39 -6.88 7.58 24.25
N GLY A 40 -7.74 6.89 23.51
CA GLY A 40 -8.17 7.27 22.18
C GLY A 40 -7.98 6.19 21.13
N LEU A 41 -8.10 6.55 19.86
CA LEU A 41 -8.01 5.65 18.72
C LEU A 41 -7.01 6.16 17.69
N VAL A 42 -6.04 5.33 17.37
CA VAL A 42 -5.16 5.49 16.22
C VAL A 42 -5.71 4.65 15.07
N VAL A 43 -5.94 5.26 13.92
CA VAL A 43 -6.38 4.58 12.71
C VAL A 43 -5.31 4.69 11.64
N VAL A 44 -4.79 3.58 11.16
CA VAL A 44 -3.85 3.54 10.03
C VAL A 44 -4.57 2.99 8.81
N ILE A 45 -4.69 3.80 7.78
CA ILE A 45 -5.37 3.47 6.53
C ILE A 45 -4.34 3.30 5.44
N ALA A 46 -4.21 2.09 4.91
CA ALA A 46 -3.43 1.79 3.73
C ALA A 46 -4.38 1.67 2.53
N VAL A 47 -4.27 2.57 1.56
CA VAL A 47 -5.00 2.50 0.30
C VAL A 47 -4.09 1.86 -0.72
N ASP A 48 -4.36 0.59 -1.01
CA ASP A 48 -3.56 -0.27 -1.91
C ASP A 48 -3.45 0.39 -3.32
N GLN A 49 -2.23 0.55 -3.80
CA GLN A 49 -1.92 1.13 -5.13
C GLN A 49 -2.20 2.64 -5.29
N LEU A 50 -2.46 3.39 -4.20
CA LEU A 50 -2.74 4.82 -4.34
C LEU A 50 -1.46 5.61 -4.62
N ARG A 51 -1.36 6.14 -5.82
CA ARG A 51 -0.25 7.01 -6.26
C ARG A 51 -0.37 8.41 -5.68
N ARG A 52 0.77 9.02 -5.32
CA ARG A 52 0.84 10.40 -4.84
C ARG A 52 0.29 11.42 -5.85
N ASP A 53 0.52 11.21 -7.15
CA ASP A 53 0.06 12.12 -8.20
C ASP A 53 -1.45 12.07 -8.47
N ARG A 54 -2.18 11.17 -7.78
CA ARG A 54 -3.64 11.08 -7.80
C ARG A 54 -4.31 11.86 -6.66
N LEU A 55 -3.52 12.41 -5.72
CA LEU A 55 -4.06 13.23 -4.64
C LEU A 55 -4.55 14.58 -5.16
N ASP A 56 -5.79 14.93 -4.82
CA ASP A 56 -6.39 16.21 -5.16
C ASP A 56 -7.03 16.84 -3.92
N GLU A 57 -6.47 17.97 -3.47
CA GLU A 57 -7.01 18.72 -2.34
C GLU A 57 -8.41 19.31 -2.56
N ARG A 58 -8.87 19.37 -3.82
CA ARG A 58 -10.20 19.86 -4.18
C ARG A 58 -11.31 18.84 -3.95
N LEU A 59 -10.96 17.59 -3.71
CA LEU A 59 -11.93 16.55 -3.35
C LEU A 59 -12.74 16.98 -2.10
N PRO A 60 -14.07 16.85 -2.13
CA PRO A 60 -14.92 17.40 -1.06
C PRO A 60 -15.01 16.54 0.18
N GLY A 61 -14.63 15.25 0.11
CA GLY A 61 -14.78 14.27 1.19
C GLY A 61 -13.55 14.13 2.08
N GLY A 62 -13.33 12.90 2.56
CA GLY A 62 -12.31 12.61 3.58
C GLY A 62 -10.89 12.69 3.07
N LEU A 63 -10.61 12.22 1.86
CA LEU A 63 -9.25 12.31 1.30
C LEU A 63 -8.83 13.77 1.13
N GLY A 64 -9.70 14.59 0.52
CA GLY A 64 -9.44 16.02 0.41
C GLY A 64 -9.35 16.72 1.77
N ALA A 65 -10.14 16.31 2.77
CA ALA A 65 -10.03 16.83 4.13
C ALA A 65 -8.69 16.49 4.78
N LEU A 66 -8.22 15.26 4.68
CA LEU A 66 -6.92 14.83 5.19
C LEU A 66 -5.78 15.63 4.54
N ILE A 67 -5.83 15.86 3.23
CA ILE A 67 -4.83 16.67 2.51
C ILE A 67 -4.80 18.13 3.00
N ARG A 68 -5.97 18.73 3.24
CA ARG A 68 -6.08 20.14 3.66
C ARG A 68 -5.82 20.36 5.14
N GLN A 69 -6.12 19.39 5.99
CA GLN A 69 -6.15 19.55 7.46
C GLN A 69 -5.10 18.71 8.17
N GLY A 70 -4.43 17.82 7.46
CA GLY A 70 -3.37 16.97 8.00
C GLY A 70 -1.97 17.52 7.74
N ARG A 71 -0.96 16.80 8.24
CA ARG A 71 0.44 16.95 7.84
C ARG A 71 0.72 15.99 6.69
N TRP A 72 0.76 16.51 5.49
CA TRP A 72 1.05 15.76 4.28
C TRP A 72 2.54 15.87 3.93
N PHE A 73 3.26 14.76 4.02
CA PHE A 73 4.63 14.64 3.53
C PHE A 73 4.61 14.46 2.00
N THR A 74 4.93 15.56 1.29
CA THR A 74 4.78 15.62 -0.18
C THR A 74 5.85 14.84 -0.95
N GLN A 75 6.88 14.35 -0.27
CA GLN A 75 7.99 13.57 -0.82
C GLN A 75 8.09 12.17 -0.17
N ALA A 76 6.94 11.60 0.17
CA ALA A 76 6.92 10.26 0.73
C ALA A 76 7.15 9.21 -0.37
N THR A 77 7.96 8.18 -0.04
CA THR A 77 8.31 7.10 -0.96
C THR A 77 8.35 5.75 -0.28
N LEU A 78 8.25 4.69 -1.07
CA LEU A 78 8.59 3.34 -0.65
C LEU A 78 10.11 3.16 -0.65
N GLY A 79 10.69 2.72 0.46
CA GLY A 79 12.14 2.67 0.67
C GLY A 79 12.83 1.41 0.16
N HIS A 80 12.14 0.52 -0.57
CA HIS A 80 12.68 -0.74 -1.10
C HIS A 80 12.27 -0.94 -2.57
N GLY A 81 12.85 -1.95 -3.24
CA GLY A 81 12.80 -2.09 -4.69
C GLY A 81 11.63 -2.92 -5.22
N VAL A 82 11.23 -3.98 -4.52
CA VAL A 82 10.10 -4.82 -4.93
C VAL A 82 8.81 -4.26 -4.34
N SER A 83 8.14 -3.41 -5.11
CA SER A 83 6.94 -2.66 -4.70
C SER A 83 5.67 -3.51 -4.89
N THR A 84 5.44 -4.45 -3.98
CA THR A 84 4.26 -5.34 -3.97
C THR A 84 3.55 -5.32 -2.61
N THR A 85 2.31 -5.80 -2.58
CA THR A 85 1.39 -5.64 -1.44
C THR A 85 1.95 -6.17 -0.11
N CYS A 86 2.48 -7.41 -0.07
CA CYS A 86 2.99 -7.99 1.18
C CYS A 86 4.10 -7.16 1.82
N PRO A 87 5.24 -6.88 1.15
CA PRO A 87 6.29 -6.07 1.74
C PRO A 87 5.84 -4.62 1.97
N GLY A 88 5.03 -4.04 1.06
CA GLY A 88 4.54 -2.67 1.17
C GLY A 88 3.69 -2.42 2.41
N HIS A 89 2.80 -3.35 2.78
CA HIS A 89 2.04 -3.25 4.03
C HIS A 89 2.90 -3.53 5.27
N ALA A 90 3.81 -4.52 5.19
CA ALA A 90 4.64 -4.91 6.33
C ALA A 90 5.59 -3.79 6.79
N VAL A 91 6.19 -3.03 5.87
CA VAL A 91 7.13 -1.94 6.24
C VAL A 91 6.48 -0.86 7.09
N MET A 92 5.18 -0.55 6.89
CA MET A 92 4.50 0.58 7.52
C MET A 92 4.58 0.56 9.03
N LEU A 93 4.30 -0.59 9.63
CA LEU A 93 4.18 -0.72 11.08
C LEU A 93 5.29 -1.54 11.73
N THR A 94 6.13 -2.24 10.95
CA THR A 94 7.33 -2.90 11.48
C THR A 94 8.52 -1.95 11.66
N GLY A 95 8.56 -0.85 10.89
CA GLY A 95 9.71 0.03 10.85
C GLY A 95 10.96 -0.60 10.25
N LEU A 96 10.81 -1.69 9.46
CA LEU A 96 11.88 -2.47 8.86
C LEU A 96 11.63 -2.69 7.37
N HIS A 97 12.69 -2.72 6.57
CA HIS A 97 12.62 -3.10 5.16
C HIS A 97 12.45 -4.62 4.98
N PRO A 98 12.04 -5.10 3.77
CA PRO A 98 11.79 -6.52 3.49
C PRO A 98 12.91 -7.47 3.89
N ASN A 99 14.17 -7.09 3.65
CA ASN A 99 15.35 -7.89 4.03
C ASN A 99 15.47 -8.14 5.54
N ARG A 100 14.70 -7.41 6.36
CA ARG A 100 14.71 -7.51 7.82
C ARG A 100 13.40 -8.00 8.40
N HIS A 101 12.24 -7.65 7.79
CA HIS A 101 10.97 -8.21 8.23
C HIS A 101 10.61 -9.54 7.55
N GLY A 102 11.36 -9.97 6.51
CA GLY A 102 11.32 -11.34 5.99
C GLY A 102 10.35 -11.60 4.84
N LEU A 103 9.59 -10.62 4.35
CA LEU A 103 8.64 -10.77 3.24
C LEU A 103 9.18 -10.08 1.98
N PRO A 104 9.78 -10.81 1.00
CA PRO A 104 10.41 -10.20 -0.17
C PRO A 104 9.40 -9.76 -1.25
N SER A 105 8.26 -10.47 -1.37
CA SER A 105 7.22 -10.25 -2.37
C SER A 105 5.91 -10.90 -1.93
N ASN A 106 4.85 -10.84 -2.77
CA ASN A 106 3.57 -11.52 -2.54
C ASN A 106 3.71 -13.06 -2.57
N THR A 107 4.63 -13.55 -3.37
CA THR A 107 5.05 -14.95 -3.42
C THR A 107 6.56 -15.01 -3.37
N PHE A 108 7.12 -16.08 -2.85
CA PHE A 108 8.56 -16.29 -2.82
C PHE A 108 8.90 -17.79 -2.91
N PHE A 109 10.11 -18.09 -3.37
CA PHE A 109 10.61 -19.45 -3.38
C PHE A 109 11.30 -19.76 -2.06
N ASP A 110 10.72 -20.67 -1.28
CA ASP A 110 11.34 -21.17 -0.06
C ASP A 110 12.40 -22.21 -0.42
N ARG A 111 13.68 -21.84 -0.26
CA ARG A 111 14.80 -22.73 -0.61
C ARG A 111 14.94 -23.91 0.31
N ALA A 112 14.48 -23.81 1.56
CA ALA A 112 14.54 -24.91 2.51
C ALA A 112 13.52 -26.01 2.16
N GLU A 113 12.36 -25.61 1.64
CA GLU A 113 11.30 -26.52 1.25
C GLU A 113 11.31 -26.84 -0.27
N GLY A 114 12.03 -26.05 -1.07
CA GLY A 114 12.13 -26.23 -2.53
C GLY A 114 10.83 -25.93 -3.27
N THR A 115 9.98 -25.05 -2.74
CA THR A 115 8.66 -24.75 -3.30
C THR A 115 8.33 -23.25 -3.26
N VAL A 116 7.44 -22.83 -4.15
CA VAL A 116 6.87 -21.48 -4.13
C VAL A 116 5.83 -21.40 -3.02
N ARG A 117 5.91 -20.35 -2.22
CA ARG A 117 4.98 -20.06 -1.13
C ARG A 117 4.37 -18.67 -1.28
N TYR A 118 3.11 -18.56 -0.89
CA TYR A 118 2.47 -17.25 -0.67
C TYR A 118 3.05 -16.60 0.59
N CYS A 119 3.18 -15.28 0.60
CA CYS A 119 3.92 -14.55 1.65
C CYS A 119 3.42 -14.83 3.08
N LEU A 120 2.14 -15.10 3.28
CA LEU A 120 1.54 -15.41 4.58
C LEU A 120 0.98 -16.83 4.68
N ASP A 121 1.42 -17.71 3.79
CA ASP A 121 1.10 -19.12 3.86
C ASP A 121 1.62 -19.76 5.16
N ASP A 122 0.78 -20.54 5.80
CA ASP A 122 1.12 -21.25 7.04
C ASP A 122 0.63 -22.70 6.96
N GLN A 123 1.56 -23.63 7.07
CA GLN A 123 1.28 -25.07 6.99
C GLN A 123 0.75 -25.67 8.32
N ASP A 124 0.74 -24.87 9.40
CA ASP A 124 0.21 -25.33 10.69
C ASP A 124 -1.32 -25.48 10.61
N PRO A 125 -1.88 -26.66 10.87
CA PRO A 125 -3.32 -26.86 10.90
C PRO A 125 -4.06 -25.92 11.87
N ALA A 126 -3.38 -25.39 12.88
CA ALA A 126 -3.94 -24.40 13.80
C ALA A 126 -4.10 -23.02 13.16
N ALA A 127 -3.47 -22.76 12.00
CA ALA A 127 -3.57 -21.49 11.27
C ALA A 127 -4.55 -21.54 10.10
N LEU A 128 -5.36 -22.59 9.97
CA LEU A 128 -6.35 -22.69 8.89
C LEU A 128 -7.32 -21.51 8.92
N VAL A 129 -7.59 -20.98 7.73
CA VAL A 129 -8.65 -19.97 7.52
C VAL A 129 -9.99 -20.54 7.97
N ILE A 130 -10.76 -19.77 8.72
CA ILE A 130 -12.07 -20.20 9.21
C ILE A 130 -13.01 -20.38 8.02
N GLY A 131 -13.41 -21.64 7.78
CA GLY A 131 -14.20 -22.04 6.61
C GLY A 131 -13.39 -22.33 5.35
N GLY A 132 -12.07 -22.12 5.36
CA GLY A 132 -11.15 -22.40 4.25
C GLY A 132 -10.34 -23.68 4.42
N ARG A 133 -9.40 -23.90 3.51
CA ARG A 133 -8.48 -25.06 3.50
C ARG A 133 -7.02 -24.66 3.59
N GLU A 134 -6.68 -23.42 3.26
CA GLU A 134 -5.35 -22.86 3.36
C GLU A 134 -5.12 -22.25 4.75
N GLY A 135 -3.89 -22.28 5.22
CA GLY A 135 -3.47 -21.60 6.45
C GLY A 135 -2.96 -20.19 6.16
N ARG A 136 -3.24 -19.27 7.08
CA ARG A 136 -2.78 -17.86 7.02
C ARG A 136 -2.34 -17.40 8.39
N SER A 137 -1.12 -16.85 8.46
CA SER A 137 -0.58 -16.25 9.68
C SER A 137 0.54 -15.25 9.38
N PRO A 138 0.99 -14.44 10.34
CA PRO A 138 2.15 -13.56 10.19
C PRO A 138 3.50 -14.26 10.37
N ARG A 139 3.57 -15.59 10.56
CA ARG A 139 4.82 -16.29 10.93
C ARG A 139 5.97 -16.12 9.93
N ASN A 140 5.67 -15.88 8.67
CA ASN A 140 6.69 -15.55 7.67
C ASN A 140 7.25 -14.13 7.84
N MET A 141 6.54 -13.26 8.50
CA MET A 141 7.02 -11.94 8.92
C MET A 141 7.77 -12.08 10.25
N THR A 142 9.08 -11.82 10.24
CA THR A 142 9.97 -12.05 11.39
C THR A 142 10.03 -10.87 12.36
N ALA A 143 9.17 -9.88 12.18
CA ALA A 143 9.13 -8.63 12.93
C ALA A 143 7.79 -8.40 13.61
N ASN A 144 7.81 -7.69 14.74
CA ASN A 144 6.64 -7.16 15.40
C ASN A 144 6.25 -5.80 14.78
N THR A 145 4.96 -5.49 14.83
CA THR A 145 4.41 -4.21 14.37
C THR A 145 4.26 -3.21 15.52
N PHE A 146 3.97 -1.94 15.20
CA PHE A 146 3.56 -0.94 16.20
C PHE A 146 2.42 -1.45 17.09
N GLY A 147 1.46 -2.20 16.54
CA GLY A 147 0.37 -2.80 17.32
C GLY A 147 0.88 -3.79 18.37
N ASP A 148 1.88 -4.60 18.04
CA ASP A 148 2.51 -5.52 18.98
C ASP A 148 3.28 -4.78 20.08
N TRP A 149 4.01 -3.68 19.71
CA TRP A 149 4.72 -2.84 20.69
C TRP A 149 3.75 -2.13 21.61
N LEU A 150 2.65 -1.61 21.07
CA LEU A 150 1.59 -0.96 21.84
C LEU A 150 1.00 -1.90 22.89
N LYS A 151 0.61 -3.10 22.49
CA LYS A 151 0.06 -4.09 23.43
C LYS A 151 1.06 -4.54 24.49
N ALA A 152 2.34 -4.67 24.12
CA ALA A 152 3.39 -5.01 25.08
C ALA A 152 3.60 -3.89 26.13
N ALA A 153 3.53 -2.63 25.72
CA ALA A 153 3.73 -1.45 26.59
C ALA A 153 2.45 -1.10 27.37
N LYS A 154 1.28 -1.19 26.73
CA LYS A 154 -0.03 -0.82 27.27
C LYS A 154 -1.00 -2.01 27.15
N PRO A 155 -0.98 -2.99 28.08
CA PRO A 155 -1.72 -4.26 27.93
C PRO A 155 -3.24 -4.13 27.85
N ASN A 156 -3.82 -2.96 28.25
CA ASN A 156 -5.23 -2.69 28.12
C ASN A 156 -5.63 -2.23 26.71
N SER A 157 -4.65 -1.90 25.84
CA SER A 157 -4.89 -1.53 24.46
C SER A 157 -5.46 -2.69 23.66
N LYS A 158 -6.39 -2.39 22.78
CA LYS A 158 -6.90 -3.32 21.77
C LYS A 158 -6.35 -2.95 20.41
N THR A 159 -5.99 -3.96 19.62
CA THR A 159 -5.51 -3.78 18.25
C THR A 159 -6.30 -4.65 17.30
N PHE A 160 -6.83 -4.06 16.24
CA PHE A 160 -7.62 -4.75 15.22
C PHE A 160 -7.15 -4.39 13.82
N SER A 161 -7.31 -5.32 12.89
CA SER A 161 -7.00 -5.11 11.48
C SER A 161 -8.13 -5.61 10.60
N VAL A 162 -8.57 -4.80 9.64
CA VAL A 162 -9.62 -5.13 8.67
C VAL A 162 -9.16 -4.75 7.27
N ALA A 163 -9.19 -5.69 6.32
CA ALA A 163 -8.87 -5.38 4.93
C ALA A 163 -9.64 -6.28 3.95
N ALA A 164 -9.66 -5.91 2.68
CA ALA A 164 -10.16 -6.79 1.64
C ALA A 164 -9.20 -7.95 1.36
N LYS A 165 -7.88 -7.69 1.34
CA LYS A 165 -6.84 -8.71 1.11
C LYS A 165 -6.33 -9.27 2.45
N ASP A 166 -6.16 -10.60 2.54
CA ASP A 166 -5.57 -11.28 3.70
C ASP A 166 -4.18 -10.72 4.04
N ARG A 167 -3.32 -10.53 3.03
CA ARG A 167 -1.97 -10.03 3.19
C ARG A 167 -1.89 -8.59 3.72
N ALA A 168 -2.86 -7.75 3.37
CA ALA A 168 -2.96 -6.42 3.92
C ALA A 168 -3.38 -6.46 5.40
N ALA A 169 -4.45 -7.20 5.72
CA ALA A 169 -4.95 -7.33 7.08
C ALA A 169 -3.90 -7.92 8.03
N ILE A 170 -3.22 -8.98 7.62
CA ILE A 170 -2.26 -9.71 8.46
C ILE A 170 -0.95 -8.91 8.64
N ALA A 171 -0.41 -8.33 7.55
CA ALA A 171 0.84 -7.57 7.62
C ALA A 171 0.70 -6.30 8.47
N LEU A 172 -0.44 -5.61 8.40
CA LEU A 172 -0.76 -4.46 9.27
C LEU A 172 -1.07 -4.89 10.71
N GLY A 173 -1.78 -6.01 10.87
CA GLY A 173 -2.19 -6.51 12.19
C GLY A 173 -1.02 -6.99 13.05
N GLY A 174 -0.04 -7.66 12.44
CA GLY A 174 1.13 -8.19 13.16
C GLY A 174 0.89 -9.52 13.85
N GLN A 175 1.68 -9.77 14.91
CA GLN A 175 1.76 -11.08 15.57
C GLN A 175 0.64 -11.33 16.56
N GLY A 176 0.21 -10.31 17.32
CA GLY A 176 -0.67 -10.51 18.46
C GLY A 176 -1.87 -9.54 18.59
N PRO A 177 -2.55 -9.17 17.50
CA PRO A 177 -3.76 -8.33 17.59
C PRO A 177 -4.92 -9.09 18.26
N ASP A 178 -5.94 -8.34 18.69
CA ASP A 178 -7.18 -8.89 19.23
C ASP A 178 -8.10 -9.46 18.14
N GLY A 179 -7.95 -8.98 16.90
CA GLY A 179 -8.63 -9.55 15.75
C GLY A 179 -8.09 -9.06 14.42
N VAL A 180 -8.07 -9.96 13.44
CA VAL A 180 -7.69 -9.69 12.05
C VAL A 180 -8.78 -10.26 11.15
N PHE A 181 -9.34 -9.42 10.28
CA PHE A 181 -10.42 -9.82 9.40
C PHE A 181 -10.11 -9.43 7.95
N TRP A 182 -10.37 -10.35 7.03
CA TRP A 182 -10.22 -10.10 5.60
C TRP A 182 -11.34 -10.76 4.80
N PHE A 183 -11.56 -10.27 3.58
CA PHE A 183 -12.57 -10.82 2.69
C PHE A 183 -12.03 -12.05 1.96
N SER A 184 -12.71 -13.18 2.11
CA SER A 184 -12.47 -14.40 1.33
C SER A 184 -13.31 -14.36 0.06
N ARG A 185 -12.65 -14.26 -1.11
CA ARG A 185 -13.33 -14.26 -2.41
C ARG A 185 -14.04 -15.59 -2.70
N ASP A 186 -13.44 -16.70 -2.27
CA ASP A 186 -13.97 -18.05 -2.50
C ASP A 186 -15.30 -18.27 -1.76
N HIS A 187 -15.48 -17.57 -0.64
CA HIS A 187 -16.67 -17.72 0.20
C HIS A 187 -17.56 -16.48 0.23
N GLY A 188 -17.14 -15.38 -0.39
CA GLY A 188 -17.86 -14.10 -0.36
C GLY A 188 -18.12 -13.57 1.04
N ARG A 189 -17.20 -13.80 2.00
CA ARG A 189 -17.39 -13.49 3.43
C ARG A 189 -16.13 -12.91 4.04
N PHE A 190 -16.28 -12.07 5.05
CA PHE A 190 -15.16 -11.74 5.92
C PHE A 190 -14.86 -12.93 6.84
N THR A 191 -13.57 -13.20 6.98
CA THR A 191 -13.06 -14.32 7.74
C THR A 191 -11.81 -13.93 8.54
N SER A 192 -11.23 -14.91 9.21
CA SER A 192 -9.96 -14.87 9.92
C SER A 192 -9.29 -16.24 9.84
N SER A 193 -8.21 -16.45 10.56
CA SER A 193 -7.60 -17.79 10.68
C SER A 193 -7.54 -18.27 12.13
N GLY A 194 -7.36 -19.58 12.28
CA GLY A 194 -7.16 -20.22 13.56
C GLY A 194 -5.93 -19.72 14.33
N TYR A 195 -4.99 -19.05 13.64
CA TYR A 195 -3.87 -18.36 14.30
C TYR A 195 -4.37 -17.25 15.24
N TYR A 196 -5.35 -16.47 14.82
CA TYR A 196 -5.88 -15.33 15.59
C TYR A 196 -7.05 -15.73 16.48
N MET A 197 -7.94 -16.59 15.99
CA MET A 197 -9.15 -16.97 16.70
C MET A 197 -9.74 -18.29 16.22
N ASN A 198 -10.38 -19.02 17.13
CA ASN A 198 -11.03 -20.30 16.79
C ASN A 198 -12.39 -20.12 16.07
N THR A 199 -13.09 -19.03 16.34
CA THR A 199 -14.40 -18.72 15.76
C THR A 199 -14.54 -17.22 15.56
N LEU A 200 -15.26 -16.81 14.50
CA LEU A 200 -15.55 -15.40 14.27
C LEU A 200 -16.43 -14.83 15.41
N PRO A 201 -16.20 -13.57 15.80
CA PRO A 201 -17.09 -12.84 16.68
C PRO A 201 -18.54 -12.81 16.15
N ALA A 202 -19.50 -12.74 17.06
CA ALA A 202 -20.92 -12.76 16.68
C ALA A 202 -21.29 -11.60 15.75
N TYR A 203 -20.68 -10.43 15.92
CA TYR A 203 -20.92 -9.26 15.07
C TYR A 203 -20.37 -9.46 13.65
N VAL A 204 -19.20 -10.09 13.47
CA VAL A 204 -18.67 -10.40 12.14
C VAL A 204 -19.55 -11.43 11.45
N SER A 205 -20.01 -12.45 12.19
CA SER A 205 -20.94 -13.45 11.66
C SER A 205 -22.29 -12.84 11.26
N ALA A 206 -22.79 -11.89 12.05
CA ALA A 206 -24.01 -11.13 11.73
C ALA A 206 -23.82 -10.21 10.52
N PHE A 207 -22.68 -9.54 10.41
CA PHE A 207 -22.31 -8.71 9.26
C PHE A 207 -22.28 -9.52 7.96
N ASN A 208 -21.71 -10.72 8.00
CA ASN A 208 -21.70 -11.64 6.87
C ASN A 208 -23.11 -12.11 6.45
N GLY A 209 -24.05 -12.21 7.39
CA GLY A 209 -25.32 -12.86 7.16
C GLY A 209 -25.19 -14.38 7.03
N LYS A 210 -26.32 -15.07 6.85
CA LYS A 210 -26.31 -16.51 6.49
C LYS A 210 -25.90 -16.69 5.05
N GLU A 211 -26.51 -15.91 4.18
CA GLU A 211 -26.16 -15.79 2.75
C GLU A 211 -25.80 -14.34 2.45
N PRO A 212 -24.50 -14.01 2.21
CA PRO A 212 -24.04 -12.63 2.10
C PRO A 212 -24.77 -11.78 1.06
N THR A 213 -25.25 -12.42 -0.01
CA THR A 213 -26.02 -11.75 -1.08
C THR A 213 -27.52 -11.63 -0.80
N GLU A 214 -28.03 -12.26 0.25
CA GLU A 214 -29.45 -12.23 0.59
C GLU A 214 -29.73 -11.45 1.87
N ASP A 215 -29.01 -11.73 2.95
CA ASP A 215 -29.21 -11.15 4.28
C ASP A 215 -27.93 -10.57 4.91
N GLY A 216 -26.81 -10.53 4.17
CA GLY A 216 -25.54 -9.95 4.59
C GLY A 216 -25.20 -8.65 3.86
N PHE A 217 -23.94 -8.24 3.98
CA PHE A 217 -23.45 -6.95 3.48
C PHE A 217 -23.53 -6.77 1.95
N MET A 218 -23.66 -7.86 1.16
CA MET A 218 -23.84 -7.77 -0.29
C MET A 218 -25.31 -7.76 -0.74
N ALA A 219 -26.27 -7.86 0.17
CA ALA A 219 -27.70 -7.94 -0.17
C ALA A 219 -28.26 -6.69 -0.88
N ASN A 220 -27.67 -5.52 -0.63
CA ASN A 220 -28.12 -4.24 -1.17
C ASN A 220 -27.21 -3.66 -2.25
N LEU A 221 -26.32 -4.48 -2.83
CA LEU A 221 -25.46 -4.03 -3.90
C LEU A 221 -26.28 -3.68 -5.16
N PRO A 222 -25.89 -2.65 -5.94
CA PRO A 222 -26.50 -2.37 -7.22
C PRO A 222 -26.26 -3.52 -8.19
N ALA A 223 -27.10 -3.65 -9.21
CA ALA A 223 -26.94 -4.68 -10.24
C ALA A 223 -25.62 -4.53 -11.04
N SER A 224 -25.14 -3.29 -11.15
CA SER A 224 -23.89 -2.97 -11.85
C SER A 224 -23.25 -1.72 -11.26
N TRP A 225 -21.94 -1.62 -11.38
CA TRP A 225 -21.18 -0.41 -11.12
C TRP A 225 -21.27 0.51 -12.33
N GLN A 226 -21.83 1.70 -12.11
CA GLN A 226 -21.96 2.77 -13.10
C GLN A 226 -21.01 3.90 -12.72
N HIS A 227 -20.30 4.43 -13.71
CA HIS A 227 -19.46 5.62 -13.59
C HIS A 227 -19.70 6.55 -14.78
N GLY A 228 -19.18 7.77 -14.71
CA GLY A 228 -19.22 8.75 -15.81
C GLY A 228 -18.11 8.52 -16.83
N GLU A 229 -18.10 9.36 -17.87
CA GLU A 229 -16.96 9.45 -18.78
C GLU A 229 -15.70 9.89 -18.04
N GLY A 230 -14.55 9.30 -18.37
CA GLY A 230 -13.26 9.69 -17.80
C GLY A 230 -12.83 11.10 -18.23
N GLN A 231 -12.26 11.87 -17.30
CA GLN A 231 -11.72 13.20 -17.58
C GLN A 231 -10.27 13.13 -18.10
N LEU A 232 -9.51 12.15 -17.65
CA LEU A 232 -8.11 11.97 -17.98
C LEU A 232 -7.91 11.08 -19.19
N ARG A 233 -8.75 10.06 -19.34
CA ARG A 233 -8.73 9.12 -20.45
C ARG A 233 -10.17 8.70 -20.81
N PRO A 234 -10.49 8.53 -22.10
CA PRO A 234 -11.79 7.99 -22.52
C PRO A 234 -12.03 6.60 -21.91
N ASP A 235 -13.30 6.30 -21.67
CA ASP A 235 -13.79 4.95 -21.40
C ASP A 235 -13.51 4.00 -22.60
N ASP A 236 -13.46 2.69 -22.40
CA ASP A 236 -13.13 1.67 -23.43
C ASP A 236 -11.77 1.92 -24.10
N TYR A 237 -10.71 1.97 -23.32
CA TYR A 237 -9.37 2.22 -23.84
C TYR A 237 -8.63 0.92 -24.20
N GLU A 238 -7.79 1.00 -25.25
CA GLU A 238 -6.92 -0.10 -25.65
C GLU A 238 -5.94 -0.47 -24.54
N GLY A 239 -5.76 -1.78 -24.28
CA GLY A 239 -4.93 -2.30 -23.21
C GLY A 239 -5.66 -2.57 -21.89
N GLU A 240 -6.89 -2.09 -21.71
CA GLU A 240 -7.72 -2.46 -20.55
C GLU A 240 -8.14 -3.93 -20.59
N ASP A 241 -8.21 -4.56 -19.40
CA ASP A 241 -8.66 -5.95 -19.27
C ASP A 241 -10.20 -6.02 -19.38
N PRO A 242 -10.76 -6.74 -20.37
CA PRO A 242 -12.20 -6.83 -20.58
C PRO A 242 -12.92 -7.77 -19.61
N LYS A 243 -12.24 -8.33 -18.63
CA LYS A 243 -12.78 -9.38 -17.74
C LYS A 243 -14.10 -8.99 -17.06
N PHE A 244 -14.27 -7.72 -16.70
CA PHE A 244 -15.48 -7.19 -16.07
C PHE A 244 -16.16 -6.09 -16.90
N SER A 245 -16.01 -6.08 -18.24
CA SER A 245 -16.31 -5.00 -19.17
C SER A 245 -15.21 -3.93 -19.16
N ARG A 246 -15.06 -3.20 -20.28
CA ARG A 246 -14.21 -2.03 -20.40
C ARG A 246 -15.03 -0.74 -20.49
N VAL A 247 -16.33 -0.85 -20.27
CA VAL A 247 -17.25 0.30 -20.31
C VAL A 247 -18.13 0.30 -19.08
N SER A 248 -18.58 1.47 -18.70
CA SER A 248 -19.53 1.69 -17.60
C SER A 248 -20.69 0.70 -17.62
N GLY A 249 -21.08 0.23 -16.45
CA GLY A 249 -22.11 -0.80 -16.29
C GLY A 249 -21.55 -2.17 -15.94
N HIS A 250 -20.36 -2.19 -15.31
CA HIS A 250 -19.70 -3.43 -14.86
C HIS A 250 -20.64 -4.27 -13.99
N PRO A 251 -20.93 -5.53 -14.35
CA PRO A 251 -21.91 -6.33 -13.64
C PRO A 251 -21.40 -6.73 -12.24
N LEU A 252 -22.22 -6.49 -11.21
CA LEU A 252 -21.90 -6.83 -9.81
C LEU A 252 -22.72 -8.01 -9.28
N ASN A 253 -23.92 -8.21 -9.78
CA ASN A 253 -24.86 -9.19 -9.25
C ASN A 253 -25.27 -10.21 -10.34
N THR A 254 -24.28 -10.87 -10.92
CA THR A 254 -24.50 -11.88 -11.97
C THR A 254 -23.73 -13.17 -11.65
N GLY A 255 -24.37 -14.30 -11.82
CA GLY A 255 -23.77 -15.61 -11.58
C GLY A 255 -24.02 -16.15 -10.17
N ASN A 256 -23.13 -17.02 -9.71
CA ASN A 256 -23.17 -17.58 -8.37
C ASN A 256 -22.51 -16.65 -7.32
N ALA A 257 -22.56 -17.01 -6.05
CA ALA A 257 -21.99 -16.21 -4.95
C ALA A 257 -20.49 -15.91 -5.12
N GLU A 258 -19.70 -16.83 -5.66
CA GLU A 258 -18.29 -16.66 -5.95
C GLU A 258 -18.05 -15.62 -7.06
N ALA A 259 -18.86 -15.67 -8.14
CA ALA A 259 -18.78 -14.68 -9.21
C ALA A 259 -19.15 -13.27 -8.72
N ILE A 260 -20.19 -13.15 -7.88
CA ILE A 260 -20.58 -11.89 -7.23
C ILE A 260 -19.46 -11.40 -6.33
N ALA A 261 -18.89 -12.25 -5.48
CA ALA A 261 -17.77 -11.91 -4.61
C ALA A 261 -16.55 -11.42 -5.40
N GLY A 262 -16.25 -12.07 -6.51
CA GLY A 262 -15.17 -11.68 -7.43
C GLY A 262 -15.42 -10.31 -8.08
N ALA A 263 -16.64 -10.04 -8.54
CA ALA A 263 -17.02 -8.76 -9.12
C ALA A 263 -16.98 -7.62 -8.10
N VAL A 264 -17.50 -7.85 -6.89
CA VAL A 264 -17.47 -6.89 -5.78
C VAL A 264 -16.04 -6.57 -5.38
N PHE A 265 -15.17 -7.58 -5.27
CA PHE A 265 -13.76 -7.41 -4.94
C PHE A 265 -13.01 -6.53 -5.95
N GLN A 266 -13.45 -6.51 -7.20
CA GLN A 266 -12.85 -5.72 -8.29
C GLN A 266 -13.61 -4.41 -8.56
N SER A 267 -14.33 -3.92 -7.59
CA SER A 267 -15.11 -2.69 -7.69
C SER A 267 -14.88 -1.79 -6.46
N PRO A 268 -15.17 -0.49 -6.55
CA PRO A 268 -15.03 0.41 -5.41
C PRO A 268 -15.94 0.06 -4.22
N PHE A 269 -16.96 -0.78 -4.42
CA PHE A 269 -17.85 -1.22 -3.34
C PHE A 269 -17.12 -2.07 -2.28
N MET A 270 -15.99 -2.71 -2.64
CA MET A 270 -15.20 -3.47 -1.67
C MET A 270 -14.63 -2.57 -0.57
N ASP A 271 -14.21 -1.36 -0.90
CA ASP A 271 -13.71 -0.40 0.09
C ASP A 271 -14.83 0.09 1.01
N SER A 272 -16.02 0.40 0.45
CA SER A 272 -17.21 0.75 1.25
C SER A 272 -17.56 -0.34 2.26
N ILE A 273 -17.58 -1.60 1.83
CA ILE A 273 -17.86 -2.77 2.66
C ILE A 273 -16.78 -2.99 3.73
N THR A 274 -15.52 -2.82 3.37
CA THR A 274 -14.39 -2.93 4.32
C THR A 274 -14.49 -1.87 5.42
N ILE A 275 -14.84 -0.64 5.06
CA ILE A 275 -15.08 0.46 6.00
C ILE A 275 -16.29 0.17 6.91
N ASP A 276 -17.37 -0.41 6.37
CA ASP A 276 -18.53 -0.77 7.16
C ASP A 276 -18.20 -1.81 8.24
N LEU A 277 -17.42 -2.85 7.91
CA LEU A 277 -16.94 -3.80 8.91
C LEU A 277 -15.98 -3.14 9.91
N ALA A 278 -15.09 -2.25 9.46
CA ALA A 278 -14.18 -1.54 10.35
C ALA A 278 -14.93 -0.68 11.37
N LEU A 279 -16.00 0.02 10.96
CA LEU A 279 -16.89 0.77 11.85
C LEU A 279 -17.65 -0.15 12.83
N GLU A 280 -18.07 -1.33 12.36
CA GLU A 280 -18.68 -2.35 13.20
C GLU A 280 -17.72 -2.82 14.30
N VAL A 281 -16.45 -3.09 13.95
CA VAL A 281 -15.39 -3.45 14.91
C VAL A 281 -15.21 -2.33 15.94
N VAL A 282 -15.12 -1.07 15.53
CA VAL A 282 -14.99 0.07 16.47
C VAL A 282 -16.15 0.11 17.46
N ARG A 283 -17.39 -0.09 16.98
CA ARG A 283 -18.60 -0.05 17.79
C ARG A 283 -18.65 -1.20 18.80
N GLU A 284 -18.48 -2.43 18.35
CA GLU A 284 -18.65 -3.63 19.17
C GLU A 284 -17.49 -3.82 20.16
N GLU A 285 -16.27 -3.49 19.74
CA GLU A 285 -15.07 -3.58 20.59
C GLU A 285 -14.86 -2.31 21.42
N ARG A 286 -15.61 -1.24 21.16
CA ARG A 286 -15.54 0.06 21.82
C ARG A 286 -14.16 0.67 21.70
N LEU A 287 -13.55 0.59 20.51
CA LEU A 287 -12.21 1.13 20.29
C LEU A 287 -12.20 2.65 20.44
N GLY A 288 -11.19 3.17 21.17
CA GLY A 288 -11.05 4.58 21.49
C GLY A 288 -12.10 5.14 22.46
N GLN A 289 -13.03 4.30 22.96
CA GLN A 289 -14.09 4.67 23.90
C GLN A 289 -13.83 4.13 25.32
N ARG A 290 -12.65 3.57 25.53
CA ARG A 290 -12.21 2.97 26.80
C ARG A 290 -11.08 3.83 27.37
N ASP A 291 -10.72 3.57 28.62
CA ASP A 291 -9.52 4.19 29.24
C ASP A 291 -8.25 3.46 28.75
N ALA A 292 -8.00 3.52 27.45
CA ALA A 292 -6.88 2.92 26.76
C ALA A 292 -6.66 3.56 25.37
N LEU A 293 -5.43 3.54 24.89
CA LEU A 293 -5.10 3.86 23.51
C LEU A 293 -5.28 2.61 22.66
N ASP A 294 -6.15 2.65 21.67
CA ASP A 294 -6.43 1.53 20.80
C ASP A 294 -5.88 1.76 19.36
N LEU A 295 -5.67 0.69 18.61
CA LEU A 295 -5.23 0.74 17.21
C LEU A 295 -6.23 0.00 16.32
N LEU A 296 -6.63 0.66 15.23
CA LEU A 296 -7.33 0.04 14.11
C LEU A 296 -6.50 0.23 12.85
N THR A 297 -6.24 -0.85 12.11
CA THR A 297 -5.65 -0.76 10.78
C THR A 297 -6.68 -1.16 9.73
N ILE A 298 -6.73 -0.42 8.61
CA ILE A 298 -7.69 -0.63 7.53
C ILE A 298 -6.91 -0.71 6.21
N GLY A 299 -7.07 -1.83 5.48
CA GLY A 299 -6.53 -1.98 4.12
C GLY A 299 -7.64 -1.89 3.08
N LEU A 300 -7.65 -0.80 2.30
CA LEU A 300 -8.59 -0.55 1.22
C LEU A 300 -7.98 -1.00 -0.10
N SER A 301 -8.61 -1.91 -0.83
CA SER A 301 -7.98 -2.61 -1.94
C SER A 301 -8.61 -2.35 -3.31
N ALA A 302 -9.69 -1.57 -3.39
CA ALA A 302 -10.39 -1.32 -4.63
C ALA A 302 -9.53 -0.55 -5.65
N THR A 303 -8.73 0.42 -5.18
CA THR A 303 -7.84 1.20 -6.05
C THR A 303 -6.87 0.29 -6.80
N ASP A 304 -6.32 -0.73 -6.14
CA ASP A 304 -5.41 -1.71 -6.74
C ASP A 304 -6.12 -2.60 -7.77
N THR A 305 -7.26 -3.16 -7.40
CA THR A 305 -7.96 -4.09 -8.29
C THR A 305 -8.51 -3.40 -9.54
N VAL A 306 -9.00 -2.17 -9.40
CA VAL A 306 -9.43 -1.31 -10.52
C VAL A 306 -8.21 -0.85 -11.34
N GLY A 307 -7.14 -0.43 -10.68
CA GLY A 307 -5.92 0.01 -11.32
C GLY A 307 -5.28 -1.07 -12.19
N HIS A 308 -5.23 -2.31 -11.72
CA HIS A 308 -4.73 -3.45 -12.48
C HIS A 308 -5.50 -3.69 -13.78
N LEU A 309 -6.84 -3.59 -13.73
CA LEU A 309 -7.67 -3.87 -14.90
C LEU A 309 -7.65 -2.74 -15.92
N TYR A 310 -7.76 -1.50 -15.44
CA TYR A 310 -8.06 -0.35 -16.29
C TYR A 310 -6.95 0.70 -16.31
N GLY A 311 -5.96 0.60 -15.43
CA GLY A 311 -4.90 1.60 -15.28
C GLY A 311 -5.32 2.81 -14.42
N PRO A 312 -4.35 3.56 -13.87
CA PRO A 312 -4.59 4.57 -12.85
C PRO A 312 -5.28 5.85 -13.35
N ARG A 313 -5.46 6.01 -14.66
CA ARG A 313 -6.11 7.19 -15.28
C ARG A 313 -7.38 6.86 -16.03
N SER A 314 -7.91 5.65 -15.86
CA SER A 314 -9.18 5.25 -16.45
C SER A 314 -10.38 5.97 -15.82
N ALA A 315 -11.52 5.91 -16.47
CA ALA A 315 -12.80 6.41 -15.95
C ALA A 315 -13.17 5.67 -14.64
N GLU A 316 -12.89 4.38 -14.60
CA GLU A 316 -13.08 3.51 -13.42
C GLU A 316 -12.20 3.95 -12.25
N ALA A 317 -10.92 4.24 -12.50
CA ALA A 317 -10.01 4.70 -11.45
C ALA A 317 -10.38 6.10 -10.92
N GLU A 318 -10.91 6.97 -11.79
CA GLU A 318 -11.44 8.28 -11.37
C GLU A 318 -12.67 8.13 -10.47
N ASP A 319 -13.64 7.28 -10.85
CA ASP A 319 -14.84 7.02 -10.05
C ASP A 319 -14.48 6.33 -8.73
N ALA A 320 -13.56 5.37 -8.76
CA ALA A 320 -13.07 4.70 -7.56
C ALA A 320 -12.44 5.70 -6.57
N LEU A 321 -11.65 6.66 -7.06
CA LEU A 321 -11.06 7.72 -6.22
C LEU A 321 -12.12 8.66 -5.63
N ILE A 322 -13.14 9.03 -6.40
CA ILE A 322 -14.25 9.86 -5.91
C ILE A 322 -15.03 9.12 -4.82
N ARG A 323 -15.30 7.83 -5.00
CA ARG A 323 -15.98 7.01 -3.98
C ARG A 323 -15.12 6.81 -2.74
N LEU A 324 -13.82 6.58 -2.92
CA LEU A 324 -12.87 6.52 -1.81
C LEU A 324 -12.90 7.79 -0.97
N ASP A 325 -12.90 8.97 -1.62
CA ASP A 325 -13.00 10.26 -0.94
C ASP A 325 -14.28 10.38 -0.10
N GLN A 326 -15.43 9.97 -0.67
CA GLN A 326 -16.71 9.96 0.01
C GLN A 326 -16.74 8.99 1.21
N ASP A 327 -16.22 7.78 1.02
CA ASP A 327 -16.17 6.74 2.04
C ASP A 327 -15.22 7.10 3.19
N LEU A 328 -14.07 7.71 2.89
CA LEU A 328 -13.19 8.27 3.93
C LEU A 328 -13.87 9.39 4.71
N GLY A 329 -14.66 10.26 4.05
CA GLY A 329 -15.47 11.28 4.73
C GLY A 329 -16.49 10.68 5.69
N ARG A 330 -17.18 9.62 5.26
CA ARG A 330 -18.12 8.85 6.07
C ARG A 330 -17.43 8.17 7.26
N LEU A 331 -16.27 7.54 7.02
CA LEU A 331 -15.44 6.91 8.05
C LEU A 331 -15.03 7.92 9.12
N MET A 332 -14.42 9.03 8.72
CA MET A 332 -13.94 10.09 9.62
C MET A 332 -15.08 10.65 10.47
N THR A 333 -16.21 10.96 9.85
CA THR A 333 -17.40 11.49 10.56
C THR A 333 -17.93 10.48 11.58
N SER A 334 -18.00 9.20 11.21
CA SER A 334 -18.50 8.15 12.10
C SER A 334 -17.54 7.90 13.26
N LEU A 335 -16.24 7.88 13.02
CA LEU A 335 -15.21 7.72 14.05
C LEU A 335 -15.22 8.91 15.02
N ALA A 336 -15.27 10.14 14.52
CA ALA A 336 -15.35 11.35 15.35
C ALA A 336 -16.60 11.36 16.25
N ALA A 337 -17.74 10.88 15.74
CA ALA A 337 -18.96 10.75 16.52
C ALA A 337 -18.87 9.68 17.63
N MET A 338 -18.10 8.61 17.43
CA MET A 338 -17.95 7.52 18.40
C MET A 338 -16.83 7.79 19.43
N VAL A 339 -15.73 8.39 19.02
CA VAL A 339 -14.50 8.53 19.82
C VAL A 339 -14.33 9.97 20.32
N GLY A 340 -14.73 10.96 19.52
CA GLY A 340 -14.44 12.39 19.73
C GLY A 340 -13.21 12.84 18.97
N ASP A 341 -13.25 14.06 18.43
CA ASP A 341 -12.16 14.62 17.59
C ASP A 341 -10.83 14.74 18.36
N GLU A 342 -10.88 14.99 19.66
CA GLU A 342 -9.69 15.16 20.52
C GLU A 342 -8.98 13.84 20.87
N GLN A 343 -9.54 12.70 20.48
CA GLN A 343 -9.01 11.35 20.75
C GLN A 343 -8.90 10.48 19.50
N LEU A 344 -8.91 11.10 18.31
CA LEU A 344 -8.85 10.40 17.03
C LEU A 344 -7.63 10.86 16.23
N TRP A 345 -6.74 9.92 15.92
CA TRP A 345 -5.59 10.14 15.03
C TRP A 345 -5.70 9.22 13.82
N ILE A 346 -5.43 9.76 12.64
CA ILE A 346 -5.51 9.04 11.38
C ILE A 346 -4.18 9.18 10.64
N VAL A 347 -3.65 8.06 10.16
CA VAL A 347 -2.55 8.01 9.20
C VAL A 347 -3.09 7.43 7.91
N LEU A 348 -2.89 8.11 6.77
CA LEU A 348 -3.23 7.59 5.46
C LEU A 348 -1.96 7.46 4.63
N THR A 349 -1.78 6.28 4.02
CA THR A 349 -0.67 5.97 3.12
C THR A 349 -1.10 4.95 2.07
N ALA A 350 -0.14 4.49 1.26
CA ALA A 350 -0.28 3.38 0.33
C ALA A 350 0.90 2.41 0.48
N ASP A 351 0.74 1.20 0.02
CA ASP A 351 1.76 0.16 0.01
C ASP A 351 2.65 0.19 -1.24
N HIS A 352 2.11 0.59 -2.37
CA HIS A 352 2.77 0.86 -3.65
C HIS A 352 1.87 1.69 -4.55
N GLY A 353 2.39 2.10 -5.71
CA GLY A 353 1.62 2.67 -6.80
C GLY A 353 1.46 1.66 -7.96
N VAL A 354 1.38 2.16 -9.20
CA VAL A 354 1.18 1.34 -10.40
C VAL A 354 1.64 2.08 -11.66
N ALA A 355 2.13 1.32 -12.65
CA ALA A 355 2.45 1.85 -13.97
C ALA A 355 1.18 2.32 -14.72
N GLU A 356 1.35 3.22 -15.68
CA GLU A 356 0.32 3.53 -16.66
C GLU A 356 0.15 2.36 -17.65
N LEU A 357 -0.98 2.31 -18.36
CA LEU A 357 -1.09 1.41 -19.51
C LEU A 357 0.01 1.75 -20.53
N PRO A 358 0.76 0.77 -21.04
CA PRO A 358 1.80 1.02 -22.05
C PRO A 358 1.26 1.72 -23.29
N GLU A 359 0.07 1.36 -23.74
CA GLU A 359 -0.63 1.96 -24.89
C GLU A 359 -0.89 3.45 -24.66
N TRP A 360 -1.30 3.81 -23.44
CA TRP A 360 -1.48 5.22 -23.07
C TRP A 360 -0.17 5.99 -23.10
N ARG A 361 0.90 5.44 -22.54
CA ARG A 361 2.23 6.08 -22.55
C ARG A 361 2.76 6.24 -23.99
N ALA A 362 2.60 5.22 -24.82
CA ALA A 362 2.98 5.27 -26.23
C ALA A 362 2.20 6.33 -27.00
N ALA A 363 0.87 6.41 -26.81
CA ALA A 363 0.02 7.41 -27.47
C ALA A 363 0.37 8.85 -27.07
N GLN A 364 0.90 9.08 -25.86
CA GLN A 364 1.39 10.39 -25.42
C GLN A 364 2.82 10.69 -25.90
N GLY A 365 3.49 9.76 -26.58
CA GLY A 365 4.90 9.87 -26.96
C GLY A 365 5.84 9.97 -25.74
N ALA A 366 5.43 9.43 -24.61
CA ALA A 366 6.10 9.54 -23.32
C ALA A 366 6.64 8.21 -22.80
N SER A 367 6.47 7.10 -23.53
CA SER A 367 7.01 5.79 -23.15
C SER A 367 8.54 5.80 -23.14
N GLN A 368 9.12 5.25 -22.07
CA GLN A 368 10.57 5.01 -21.93
C GLN A 368 10.93 3.55 -22.27
N CYS A 369 9.93 2.70 -22.54
CA CYS A 369 10.18 1.32 -22.93
C CYS A 369 10.77 1.28 -24.35
N PRO A 370 11.92 0.60 -24.57
CA PRO A 370 12.51 0.46 -25.90
C PRO A 370 11.71 -0.47 -26.83
N VAL A 371 10.77 -1.25 -26.28
CA VAL A 371 9.84 -2.06 -27.07
C VAL A 371 8.64 -1.17 -27.47
N PRO A 372 8.29 -1.11 -28.77
CA PRO A 372 7.30 -0.13 -29.27
C PRO A 372 5.94 -0.15 -28.59
N GLU A 373 5.46 -1.34 -28.21
CA GLU A 373 4.15 -1.52 -27.55
C GLU A 373 4.25 -1.48 -26.02
N GLY A 374 5.47 -1.48 -25.45
CA GLY A 374 5.72 -1.50 -24.01
C GLY A 374 5.35 -2.81 -23.30
N ARG A 375 4.80 -3.80 -24.03
CA ARG A 375 4.42 -5.10 -23.49
C ARG A 375 5.39 -6.19 -23.92
N ILE A 376 5.80 -7.01 -22.95
CA ILE A 376 6.67 -8.15 -23.15
C ILE A 376 5.86 -9.40 -22.84
N GLY A 377 5.78 -10.33 -23.81
CA GLY A 377 5.08 -11.58 -23.59
C GLY A 377 5.84 -12.50 -22.60
N TYR A 378 5.12 -13.12 -21.70
CA TYR A 378 5.68 -14.14 -20.80
C TYR A 378 6.44 -15.24 -21.57
N LEU A 379 5.90 -15.63 -22.73
CA LEU A 379 6.55 -16.65 -23.58
C LEU A 379 7.86 -16.15 -24.20
N ASP A 380 7.98 -14.86 -24.48
CA ASP A 380 9.20 -14.28 -25.06
C ASP A 380 10.33 -14.27 -24.05
N LEU A 381 10.06 -13.78 -22.83
CA LEU A 381 11.03 -13.85 -21.75
C LEU A 381 11.43 -15.30 -21.42
N GLY A 382 10.44 -16.19 -21.27
CA GLY A 382 10.67 -17.60 -21.02
C GLY A 382 11.50 -18.26 -22.11
N ARG A 383 11.26 -17.92 -23.39
CA ARG A 383 12.05 -18.43 -24.53
C ARG A 383 13.50 -17.97 -24.49
N THR A 384 13.76 -16.71 -24.17
CA THR A 384 15.11 -16.16 -24.03
C THR A 384 15.90 -16.90 -22.96
N LEU A 385 15.36 -17.02 -21.76
CA LEU A 385 16.00 -17.71 -20.63
C LEU A 385 16.26 -19.19 -20.96
N TYR A 386 15.29 -19.82 -21.57
CA TYR A 386 15.37 -21.23 -21.96
C TYR A 386 16.43 -21.47 -23.04
N TRP A 387 16.47 -20.62 -24.08
CA TRP A 387 17.44 -20.70 -25.15
C TRP A 387 18.85 -20.47 -24.65
N ALA A 388 19.04 -19.59 -23.68
CA ALA A 388 20.32 -19.35 -23.03
C ALA A 388 20.87 -20.61 -22.35
N ILE A 389 20.05 -21.30 -21.55
CA ILE A 389 20.41 -22.58 -20.94
C ILE A 389 20.75 -23.62 -22.02
N TYR A 390 19.88 -23.76 -23.03
CA TYR A 390 20.04 -24.73 -24.10
C TYR A 390 21.36 -24.59 -24.86
N THR A 391 21.70 -23.38 -25.25
CA THR A 391 22.89 -23.12 -26.06
C THR A 391 24.18 -23.22 -25.26
N SER A 392 24.18 -22.86 -23.99
CA SER A 392 25.39 -22.82 -23.14
C SER A 392 25.78 -24.19 -22.62
N PHE A 393 24.83 -25.07 -22.36
CA PHE A 393 25.12 -26.37 -21.74
C PHE A 393 24.97 -27.54 -22.70
N SER A 394 24.89 -27.26 -24.03
CA SER A 394 24.80 -28.26 -25.12
C SER A 394 23.70 -29.31 -24.92
N TRP A 395 22.65 -28.97 -24.19
CA TRP A 395 21.67 -29.90 -23.73
C TRP A 395 20.50 -29.10 -23.19
N PRO A 396 19.31 -29.46 -23.20
CA PRO A 396 18.77 -30.22 -22.10
C PRO A 396 17.74 -31.25 -22.55
N PHE A 397 17.70 -32.33 -21.83
CA PHE A 397 16.56 -33.20 -21.91
C PHE A 397 15.63 -32.88 -20.74
N GLY A 398 14.42 -32.42 -21.02
CA GLY A 398 13.41 -32.14 -20.02
C GLY A 398 12.65 -30.82 -20.23
N ASP A 399 11.71 -30.56 -19.34
CA ASP A 399 10.95 -29.34 -19.33
C ASP A 399 11.83 -28.18 -18.79
N PRO A 400 11.91 -27.04 -19.50
CA PRO A 400 12.64 -25.88 -19.02
C PRO A 400 12.18 -25.37 -17.65
N ARG A 401 10.91 -25.58 -17.34
CA ARG A 401 10.34 -25.27 -16.02
C ARG A 401 10.96 -26.07 -14.88
N ASP A 402 11.67 -27.16 -15.19
CA ASP A 402 12.44 -27.91 -14.19
C ASP A 402 13.74 -27.19 -13.78
N TRP A 403 14.21 -26.22 -14.56
CA TRP A 403 15.47 -25.51 -14.33
C TRP A 403 15.31 -24.15 -13.69
N ILE A 404 14.24 -23.46 -14.02
CA ILE A 404 14.00 -22.08 -13.56
C ILE A 404 12.52 -21.87 -13.26
N SER A 405 12.25 -20.97 -12.33
CA SER A 405 10.93 -20.34 -12.18
C SER A 405 11.07 -18.83 -12.05
N LEU A 406 10.04 -18.11 -12.49
CA LEU A 406 9.95 -16.66 -12.38
C LEU A 406 8.78 -16.33 -11.47
N GLU A 407 9.07 -15.76 -10.31
CA GLU A 407 8.08 -15.47 -9.28
C GLU A 407 8.26 -14.05 -8.74
N GLY A 408 7.25 -13.19 -8.96
CA GLY A 408 7.22 -11.84 -8.40
C GLY A 408 8.42 -10.96 -8.78
N GLY A 409 8.93 -11.07 -10.01
CA GLY A 409 10.15 -10.38 -10.46
C GLY A 409 11.46 -11.06 -10.04
N HIS A 410 11.37 -12.23 -9.40
CA HIS A 410 12.52 -13.02 -8.97
C HIS A 410 12.71 -14.20 -9.90
N LEU A 411 13.91 -14.37 -10.46
CA LEU A 411 14.29 -15.57 -11.18
C LEU A 411 14.97 -16.54 -10.23
N VAL A 412 14.44 -17.75 -10.15
CA VAL A 412 14.93 -18.84 -9.29
C VAL A 412 15.54 -19.92 -10.14
N VAL A 413 16.78 -20.34 -9.86
CA VAL A 413 17.44 -21.49 -10.47
C VAL A 413 17.22 -22.72 -9.59
N ASN A 414 16.77 -23.81 -10.20
CA ASN A 414 16.74 -25.12 -9.57
C ASN A 414 18.17 -25.67 -9.43
N ARG A 415 18.82 -25.32 -8.32
CA ARG A 415 20.23 -25.65 -8.06
C ARG A 415 20.47 -27.18 -7.98
N ASP A 416 19.47 -27.94 -7.53
CA ASP A 416 19.59 -29.39 -7.44
C ASP A 416 19.49 -30.06 -8.82
N LYS A 417 18.60 -29.56 -9.67
CA LYS A 417 18.55 -29.97 -11.08
C LYS A 417 19.88 -29.69 -11.78
N ALA A 418 20.43 -28.48 -11.65
CA ALA A 418 21.72 -28.11 -12.23
C ALA A 418 22.83 -29.07 -11.80
N ARG A 419 22.97 -29.33 -10.49
CA ARG A 419 23.97 -30.28 -9.95
C ARG A 419 23.77 -31.71 -10.44
N ALA A 420 22.51 -32.18 -10.53
CA ALA A 420 22.20 -33.51 -11.03
C ALA A 420 22.62 -33.72 -12.47
N GLU A 421 22.61 -32.65 -13.26
CA GLU A 421 23.08 -32.66 -14.65
C GLU A 421 24.58 -32.33 -14.78
N GLY A 422 25.30 -32.19 -13.66
CA GLY A 422 26.73 -31.91 -13.64
C GLY A 422 27.10 -30.45 -13.98
N VAL A 423 26.16 -29.54 -13.85
CA VAL A 423 26.36 -28.10 -14.10
C VAL A 423 26.47 -27.35 -12.77
N ASP A 424 27.40 -26.40 -12.68
CA ASP A 424 27.49 -25.50 -11.55
C ASP A 424 26.29 -24.53 -11.56
N PRO A 425 25.48 -24.49 -10.50
CA PRO A 425 24.37 -23.53 -10.39
C PRO A 425 24.79 -22.06 -10.59
N GLN A 426 26.00 -21.68 -10.19
CA GLN A 426 26.51 -20.32 -10.38
C GLN A 426 26.76 -20.02 -11.87
N GLU A 427 27.17 -21.02 -12.63
CA GLU A 427 27.30 -20.90 -14.09
C GLU A 427 25.95 -20.68 -14.75
N VAL A 428 24.92 -21.41 -14.30
CA VAL A 428 23.53 -21.21 -14.79
C VAL A 428 23.06 -19.79 -14.50
N ILE A 429 23.28 -19.28 -13.28
CA ILE A 429 22.88 -17.92 -12.89
C ILE A 429 23.57 -16.88 -13.79
N ARG A 430 24.88 -17.00 -14.05
CA ARG A 430 25.60 -16.06 -14.93
C ARG A 430 25.10 -16.08 -16.37
N VAL A 431 24.82 -17.26 -16.92
CA VAL A 431 24.27 -17.40 -18.26
C VAL A 431 22.90 -16.75 -18.38
N LEU A 432 22.06 -16.89 -17.35
CA LEU A 432 20.73 -16.27 -17.31
C LEU A 432 20.81 -14.76 -17.14
N GLU A 433 21.73 -14.26 -16.33
CA GLU A 433 22.00 -12.83 -16.17
C GLU A 433 22.44 -12.20 -17.49
N GLU A 434 23.44 -12.77 -18.17
CA GLU A 434 23.92 -12.30 -19.47
C GLU A 434 22.79 -12.31 -20.52
N ALA A 435 21.93 -13.34 -20.50
CA ALA A 435 20.78 -13.43 -21.40
C ALA A 435 19.75 -12.33 -21.12
N LEU A 436 19.42 -12.09 -19.85
CA LEU A 436 18.50 -11.02 -19.44
C LEU A 436 19.05 -9.64 -19.83
N GLU A 437 20.32 -9.36 -19.53
CA GLU A 437 20.95 -8.09 -19.84
C GLU A 437 21.11 -7.83 -21.34
N SER A 438 21.05 -8.89 -22.18
CA SER A 438 21.05 -8.75 -23.64
C SER A 438 19.70 -8.31 -24.20
N GLU A 439 18.61 -8.42 -23.41
CA GLU A 439 17.28 -8.02 -23.83
C GLU A 439 17.09 -6.51 -23.69
N ALA A 440 16.61 -5.88 -24.74
CA ALA A 440 16.49 -4.42 -24.80
C ALA A 440 15.50 -3.85 -23.74
N TYR A 441 14.59 -4.67 -23.23
CA TYR A 441 13.58 -4.27 -22.23
C TYR A 441 14.04 -4.48 -20.77
N VAL A 442 15.21 -5.13 -20.55
CA VAL A 442 15.79 -5.32 -19.21
C VAL A 442 16.74 -4.17 -18.89
N ALA A 443 16.46 -3.46 -17.80
CA ALA A 443 17.30 -2.37 -17.32
C ALA A 443 18.46 -2.87 -16.45
N ALA A 444 18.24 -3.91 -15.67
CA ALA A 444 19.25 -4.56 -14.84
C ALA A 444 18.76 -5.91 -14.32
N ALA A 445 19.70 -6.79 -14.01
CA ALA A 445 19.51 -7.97 -13.20
C ALA A 445 20.58 -7.97 -12.09
N TRP A 446 20.20 -8.35 -10.87
CA TRP A 446 21.13 -8.34 -9.72
C TRP A 446 21.22 -9.71 -9.08
N ARG A 447 22.43 -10.18 -8.86
CA ARG A 447 22.73 -11.35 -8.03
C ARG A 447 22.83 -10.98 -6.55
N GLU A 448 22.77 -12.00 -5.70
CA GLU A 448 22.93 -11.88 -4.25
C GLU A 448 24.22 -11.16 -3.83
N ASP A 449 25.36 -11.52 -4.45
CA ASP A 449 26.67 -10.94 -4.13
C ASP A 449 26.76 -9.46 -4.47
N GLU A 450 26.15 -9.03 -5.57
CA GLU A 450 26.08 -7.62 -5.97
C GLU A 450 25.19 -6.79 -5.02
N LEU A 451 24.07 -7.37 -4.60
CA LEU A 451 23.16 -6.74 -3.64
C LEU A 451 23.80 -6.58 -2.26
N ALA A 452 24.67 -7.52 -1.86
CA ALA A 452 25.37 -7.44 -0.57
C ALA A 452 26.37 -6.26 -0.53
N GLU A 453 26.87 -5.80 -1.68
CA GLU A 453 27.81 -4.68 -1.81
C GLU A 453 27.11 -3.34 -2.15
N ALA A 454 25.82 -3.36 -2.44
CA ALA A 454 25.09 -2.20 -2.91
C ALA A 454 24.84 -1.17 -1.79
N ALA A 455 25.45 0.01 -1.91
CA ALA A 455 25.40 1.07 -0.90
C ALA A 455 24.50 2.28 -1.29
N SER A 456 24.03 2.35 -2.55
CA SER A 456 23.24 3.49 -3.03
C SER A 456 22.42 3.15 -4.28
N GLY A 457 21.51 4.06 -4.65
CA GLY A 457 20.75 3.98 -5.91
C GLY A 457 19.82 2.76 -5.98
N ALA A 458 19.60 2.28 -7.20
CA ALA A 458 18.74 1.12 -7.50
C ALA A 458 19.19 -0.15 -6.78
N GLY A 459 20.50 -0.42 -6.76
CA GLY A 459 21.06 -1.57 -6.05
C GLY A 459 20.73 -1.60 -4.56
N LEU A 460 20.82 -0.46 -3.85
CA LEU A 460 20.43 -0.38 -2.43
C LEU A 460 18.94 -0.68 -2.23
N LEU A 461 18.07 -0.17 -3.10
CA LEU A 461 16.64 -0.44 -3.02
C LEU A 461 16.34 -1.92 -3.22
N MET A 462 17.00 -2.57 -4.17
CA MET A 462 16.87 -4.01 -4.39
C MET A 462 17.50 -4.82 -3.23
N ALA A 463 18.63 -4.39 -2.68
CA ALA A 463 19.22 -5.00 -1.49
C ALA A 463 18.30 -4.98 -0.27
N ARG A 464 17.51 -3.92 -0.11
CA ARG A 464 16.48 -3.82 0.94
C ARG A 464 15.30 -4.78 0.72
N SER A 465 15.09 -5.26 -0.52
CA SER A 465 14.08 -6.28 -0.85
C SER A 465 14.63 -7.71 -0.78
N TYR A 466 15.94 -7.88 -0.70
CA TYR A 466 16.56 -9.19 -0.75
C TYR A 466 16.51 -9.91 0.59
N VAL A 467 15.78 -11.02 0.66
CA VAL A 467 15.67 -11.90 1.86
C VAL A 467 16.39 -13.21 1.57
N PRO A 468 17.51 -13.52 2.25
CA PRO A 468 18.24 -14.76 2.06
C PRO A 468 17.33 -15.99 2.19
N GLY A 469 17.41 -16.91 1.25
CA GLY A 469 16.62 -18.14 1.23
C GLY A 469 15.17 -17.99 0.76
N ARG A 470 14.69 -16.76 0.53
CA ARG A 470 13.33 -16.46 0.04
C ARG A 470 13.33 -15.65 -1.26
N THR A 471 14.34 -14.85 -1.50
CA THR A 471 14.51 -14.15 -2.78
C THR A 471 15.14 -15.09 -3.81
N GLY A 472 14.82 -14.90 -5.10
CA GLY A 472 15.40 -15.66 -6.21
C GLY A 472 16.90 -15.45 -6.35
N ASP A 473 17.51 -16.11 -7.35
CA ASP A 473 18.92 -15.99 -7.67
C ASP A 473 19.25 -14.69 -8.40
N LEU A 474 18.26 -14.15 -9.13
CA LEU A 474 18.33 -12.86 -9.81
C LEU A 474 17.07 -12.04 -9.49
N LEU A 475 17.26 -10.77 -9.16
CA LEU A 475 16.22 -9.74 -9.16
C LEU A 475 16.27 -9.00 -10.48
N VAL A 476 15.16 -8.95 -11.22
CA VAL A 476 15.08 -8.40 -12.57
C VAL A 476 14.30 -7.08 -12.54
N GLN A 477 14.87 -6.05 -13.15
CA GLN A 477 14.21 -4.77 -13.38
C GLN A 477 14.08 -4.53 -14.89
N LEU A 478 12.86 -4.31 -15.32
CA LEU A 478 12.58 -3.86 -16.68
C LEU A 478 12.86 -2.36 -16.82
N HIS A 479 13.02 -1.87 -18.06
CA HIS A 479 13.00 -0.43 -18.32
C HIS A 479 11.66 0.19 -17.93
N GLU A 480 11.68 1.49 -17.64
CA GLU A 480 10.49 2.25 -17.29
C GLU A 480 9.42 2.12 -18.40
N ASP A 481 8.16 1.97 -18.00
CA ASP A 481 7.01 1.74 -18.88
C ASP A 481 7.01 0.38 -19.64
N CYS A 482 7.96 -0.52 -19.38
CA CYS A 482 7.90 -1.91 -19.87
C CYS A 482 7.16 -2.80 -18.88
N LEU A 483 6.20 -3.58 -19.35
CA LEU A 483 5.42 -4.51 -18.53
C LEU A 483 5.45 -5.93 -19.10
N ILE A 484 5.49 -6.93 -18.22
CA ILE A 484 5.29 -8.34 -18.58
C ILE A 484 3.83 -8.68 -18.25
N ASP A 485 2.93 -8.29 -19.14
CA ASP A 485 1.50 -8.57 -19.02
C ASP A 485 0.82 -8.35 -20.37
N ASP A 486 -0.21 -9.13 -20.70
CA ASP A 486 -0.90 -9.02 -21.99
C ASP A 486 -1.92 -7.87 -21.99
N LEU A 487 -2.57 -7.58 -20.85
CA LEU A 487 -3.63 -6.57 -20.68
C LEU A 487 -3.53 -5.95 -19.28
N GLY A 488 -4.22 -4.81 -19.10
CA GLY A 488 -4.18 -4.08 -17.86
C GLY A 488 -2.81 -3.51 -17.56
N THR A 489 -2.51 -3.34 -16.28
CA THR A 489 -1.19 -2.86 -15.81
C THR A 489 -0.80 -3.50 -14.50
N THR A 490 0.46 -3.34 -14.13
CA THR A 490 1.01 -3.92 -12.91
C THR A 490 2.03 -2.98 -12.26
N HIS A 491 2.57 -3.43 -11.14
CA HIS A 491 3.54 -2.75 -10.30
C HIS A 491 4.65 -3.73 -9.89
N GLY A 492 5.61 -3.27 -9.11
CA GLY A 492 6.72 -4.11 -8.64
C GLY A 492 8.08 -3.53 -8.99
N SER A 493 8.11 -2.34 -9.58
CA SER A 493 9.31 -1.71 -10.12
C SER A 493 9.95 -0.70 -9.14
N LEU A 494 11.15 -0.23 -9.52
CA LEU A 494 11.89 0.83 -8.81
C LEU A 494 11.40 2.25 -9.14
N TYR A 495 10.49 2.41 -10.10
CA TYR A 495 10.14 3.72 -10.66
C TYR A 495 9.18 4.51 -9.76
N GLY A 496 9.16 5.82 -9.96
CA GLY A 496 8.37 6.73 -9.12
C GLY A 496 6.88 6.44 -9.13
N TYR A 497 6.32 5.96 -10.26
CA TYR A 497 4.90 5.62 -10.32
C TYR A 497 4.50 4.46 -9.38
N ASP A 498 5.45 3.58 -9.01
CA ASP A 498 5.22 2.51 -8.04
C ASP A 498 5.60 2.91 -6.61
N ARG A 499 6.52 3.88 -6.44
CA ARG A 499 7.15 4.17 -5.16
C ARG A 499 6.80 5.52 -4.56
N ASP A 500 6.29 6.49 -5.34
CA ASP A 500 5.88 7.79 -4.83
C ASP A 500 4.47 7.70 -4.25
N LEU A 501 4.36 7.77 -2.92
CA LEU A 501 3.17 7.43 -2.18
C LEU A 501 2.61 8.62 -1.38
N PRO A 502 1.31 8.62 -1.06
CA PRO A 502 0.78 9.52 -0.04
C PRO A 502 1.33 9.15 1.33
N LEU A 503 1.56 10.15 2.19
CA LEU A 503 1.72 9.96 3.61
C LEU A 503 1.18 11.19 4.34
N ILE A 504 0.07 11.00 5.04
CA ILE A 504 -0.66 12.07 5.72
C ILE A 504 -0.92 11.63 7.17
N PHE A 505 -0.53 12.48 8.12
CA PHE A 505 -0.91 12.35 9.52
C PHE A 505 -1.95 13.40 9.86
N PHE A 506 -3.00 13.02 10.56
CA PHE A 506 -4.10 13.89 10.97
C PHE A 506 -4.53 13.57 12.40
N GLY A 507 -4.87 14.59 13.17
CA GLY A 507 -5.38 14.46 14.52
C GLY A 507 -4.93 15.55 15.48
N PRO A 508 -5.33 15.47 16.74
CA PRO A 508 -4.96 16.46 17.76
C PRO A 508 -3.45 16.67 17.89
N ASN A 509 -3.04 17.92 17.99
CA ASN A 509 -1.65 18.37 18.14
C ASN A 509 -0.73 18.05 16.94
N ILE A 510 -1.23 17.51 15.84
CA ILE A 510 -0.49 17.38 14.59
C ILE A 510 -0.56 18.69 13.83
N GLY A 511 0.61 19.26 13.49
CA GLY A 511 0.70 20.52 12.76
C GLY A 511 0.23 20.36 11.30
N VAL A 512 -0.74 21.15 10.86
CA VAL A 512 -1.21 21.17 9.48
C VAL A 512 -0.13 21.72 8.56
N ALA A 513 0.34 20.92 7.61
CA ALA A 513 1.40 21.33 6.69
C ALA A 513 1.44 20.48 5.41
N LYS A 514 1.88 21.08 4.32
CA LYS A 514 2.48 20.37 3.17
C LYS A 514 3.98 20.32 3.42
N ASP A 515 4.47 19.21 3.94
CA ASP A 515 5.85 19.04 4.37
C ASP A 515 6.70 18.46 3.23
N PRO A 516 7.72 19.19 2.74
CA PRO A 516 8.58 18.72 1.66
C PRO A 516 9.68 17.75 2.12
N ALA A 517 9.73 17.39 3.41
CA ALA A 517 10.72 16.44 3.89
C ALA A 517 10.61 15.09 3.16
N ALA A 518 11.76 14.58 2.74
CA ALA A 518 11.85 13.22 2.20
C ALA A 518 11.66 12.21 3.32
N VAL A 519 10.63 11.39 3.19
CA VAL A 519 10.24 10.35 4.15
C VAL A 519 9.99 9.03 3.44
N GLU A 520 10.10 7.93 4.16
CA GLU A 520 9.75 6.61 3.65
C GLU A 520 8.59 6.04 4.47
N THR A 521 7.78 5.14 3.89
CA THR A 521 6.64 4.52 4.60
C THR A 521 7.09 3.69 5.81
N VAL A 522 8.32 3.23 5.82
CA VAL A 522 8.96 2.56 6.97
C VAL A 522 9.08 3.46 8.21
N ASP A 523 8.94 4.78 8.06
CA ASP A 523 9.00 5.76 9.15
C ASP A 523 7.72 5.81 10.00
N ILE A 524 6.60 5.22 9.52
CA ILE A 524 5.28 5.33 10.16
C ILE A 524 5.29 4.70 11.55
N GLY A 525 5.68 3.43 11.67
CA GLY A 525 5.70 2.72 12.96
C GLY A 525 6.56 3.42 14.02
N PRO A 526 7.83 3.75 13.74
CA PRO A 526 8.68 4.52 14.67
C PRO A 526 8.12 5.90 15.03
N THR A 527 7.50 6.61 14.08
CA THR A 527 6.88 7.91 14.33
C THR A 527 5.69 7.81 15.27
N LEU A 528 4.81 6.82 15.07
CA LEU A 528 3.69 6.55 15.95
C LEU A 528 4.17 6.12 17.35
N ALA A 529 5.18 5.26 17.42
CA ALA A 529 5.74 4.84 18.70
C ALA A 529 6.29 6.01 19.52
N ASP A 530 7.03 6.92 18.88
CA ASP A 530 7.52 8.14 19.52
C ASP A 530 6.38 9.10 19.89
N TRP A 531 5.37 9.26 19.03
CA TRP A 531 4.25 10.17 19.25
C TRP A 531 3.40 9.79 20.46
N PHE A 532 3.21 8.47 20.68
CA PHE A 532 2.38 7.93 21.76
C PHE A 532 3.17 7.35 22.95
N ASP A 533 4.47 7.65 23.04
CA ASP A 533 5.38 7.16 24.09
C ASP A 533 5.32 5.63 24.24
N VAL A 534 5.29 4.91 23.12
CA VAL A 534 5.35 3.46 23.06
C VAL A 534 6.80 3.02 22.85
N PRO A 535 7.39 2.24 23.78
CA PRO A 535 8.71 1.68 23.59
C PRO A 535 8.81 0.84 22.31
N MET A 536 9.82 1.11 21.48
CA MET A 536 10.08 0.42 20.23
C MET A 536 11.44 -0.27 20.24
N PRO A 537 11.65 -1.30 19.38
CA PRO A 537 12.94 -1.96 19.23
C PRO A 537 14.03 -0.95 18.78
N THR A 538 15.27 -1.23 19.16
CA THR A 538 16.43 -0.49 18.66
C THR A 538 16.83 -0.95 17.26
N GLY A 539 17.44 -0.05 16.49
CA GLY A 539 18.00 -0.41 15.18
C GLY A 539 16.95 -0.61 14.09
N LEU A 540 15.79 0.02 14.20
CA LEU A 540 14.82 0.09 13.11
C LEU A 540 15.44 0.82 11.90
N ASP A 541 14.94 0.52 10.70
CA ASP A 541 15.32 1.23 9.47
C ASP A 541 14.59 2.57 9.36
N GLY A 542 13.35 2.60 9.84
CA GLY A 542 12.51 3.79 9.87
C GLY A 542 13.01 4.84 10.87
N LYS A 543 12.78 6.09 10.54
CA LYS A 543 13.14 7.27 11.32
C LYS A 543 11.91 7.90 11.94
N ILE A 544 12.08 8.48 13.14
CA ILE A 544 11.05 9.30 13.76
C ILE A 544 10.91 10.60 12.98
N ARG A 545 9.67 10.97 12.63
CA ARG A 545 9.34 12.23 11.97
C ARG A 545 8.63 13.17 12.93
N SER A 546 9.00 14.46 12.90
CA SER A 546 8.31 15.46 13.71
C SER A 546 6.90 15.70 13.14
N LEU A 547 5.89 15.60 13.99
CA LEU A 547 4.50 15.88 13.63
C LEU A 547 4.00 17.24 14.14
N SER A 548 4.72 17.88 15.06
CA SER A 548 4.31 19.12 15.73
C SER A 548 5.01 20.37 15.20
N GLU A 549 6.19 20.23 14.61
CA GLU A 549 6.97 21.37 14.13
C GLU A 549 6.51 21.82 12.75
N TRP A 550 6.46 23.16 12.53
CA TRP A 550 6.33 23.71 11.19
C TRP A 550 7.64 23.43 10.44
N PRO A 551 7.58 23.04 9.15
CA PRO A 551 8.79 22.94 8.36
C PRO A 551 9.50 24.30 8.42
N ALA A 552 10.82 24.27 8.63
CA ALA A 552 11.62 25.49 8.56
C ALA A 552 11.40 26.09 7.15
N LEU A 553 10.96 27.34 7.12
CA LEU A 553 10.90 28.09 5.86
C LEU A 553 12.37 28.40 5.51
N ASP A 554 12.94 27.68 4.54
CA ASP A 554 14.21 28.03 3.90
C ASP A 554 14.09 29.33 3.08
#